data_8de77f294b2b3e1ad49b4cdb0d4d64b6
#
_entry.id   8de77f294b2b3e1ad49b4cdb0d4d64b6
#
_cell.length_a   1.000
_cell.length_b   1.000
_cell.length_c   1.000
_cell.angle_alpha   90.00
_cell.angle_beta   90.00
_cell.angle_gamma   90.00
#
_symmetry.space_group_name_H-M   'P 1'
#
loop_
_entity.id
_entity.type
_entity.pdbx_description
1 polymer ?
#
loop_
_entity_poly.entity_id
_entity_poly.type
_entity_poly.pdbx_seq_one_letter_code
_entity_poly.pdbx_strand_id
1 'polypeptide(L)'
;TNGRINFPADYKGKWVILFSHPADFTPVCTSEFMTFAARQQEFSDLNCEIIGLSIDGLFSHIAWLRAIEKLQYNGIKNVKPTFPVIDDVSMNVARKYGMIQPGQSLTQAVRAVFFIDPAGIVRAMIYYPLSLGRNFDELKRVIMALKTADEFKVATPADWKPGMPVILGAPQTTATAAERVTKGGEGCQDWYFCTKELSQDSIMKQILNK
;
A
#
# COMPACT_ATOMS: atom_id res chain seq x y z
N THR A 1 14.66 4.01 -12.56
CA THR A 1 14.38 3.95 -14.02
C THR A 1 13.87 5.28 -14.59
N ASN A 2 13.24 6.14 -13.80
CA ASN A 2 12.64 7.42 -14.22
C ASN A 2 13.50 8.64 -13.83
N GLY A 3 14.80 8.48 -13.65
CA GLY A 3 15.73 9.50 -13.18
C GLY A 3 15.92 9.47 -11.68
N ARG A 4 16.58 10.52 -11.15
CA ARG A 4 16.85 10.64 -9.72
C ARG A 4 15.57 10.95 -8.94
N ILE A 5 15.39 10.29 -7.81
CA ILE A 5 14.29 10.50 -6.87
C ILE A 5 14.84 11.04 -5.55
N ASN A 6 14.26 12.11 -5.04
CA ASN A 6 14.50 12.64 -3.70
C ASN A 6 13.30 12.29 -2.80
N PHE A 7 13.38 11.14 -2.15
CA PHE A 7 12.27 10.67 -1.30
C PHE A 7 12.46 11.17 0.15
N PRO A 8 11.39 11.67 0.82
CA PRO A 8 10.01 11.76 0.36
C PRO A 8 9.64 13.08 -0.36
N ALA A 9 10.60 13.99 -0.60
CA ALA A 9 10.33 15.37 -1.05
C ALA A 9 9.55 15.44 -2.38
N ASP A 10 9.91 14.62 -3.37
CA ASP A 10 9.27 14.61 -4.69
C ASP A 10 7.84 14.05 -4.67
N TYR A 11 7.42 13.42 -3.57
CA TYR A 11 6.11 12.78 -3.38
C TYR A 11 5.25 13.46 -2.32
N LYS A 12 5.67 14.65 -1.85
CA LYS A 12 4.89 15.40 -0.86
C LYS A 12 3.47 15.68 -1.35
N GLY A 13 2.48 15.42 -0.49
CA GLY A 13 1.06 15.59 -0.84
C GLY A 13 0.42 14.36 -1.50
N LYS A 14 1.20 13.29 -1.73
CA LYS A 14 0.71 12.03 -2.31
C LYS A 14 0.91 10.88 -1.35
N TRP A 15 0.04 9.90 -1.42
CA TRP A 15 0.31 8.59 -0.84
C TRP A 15 1.36 7.87 -1.69
N VAL A 16 2.15 7.02 -1.06
CA VAL A 16 3.16 6.22 -1.75
C VAL A 16 3.12 4.77 -1.26
N ILE A 17 3.10 3.84 -2.20
CA ILE A 17 3.46 2.45 -1.97
C ILE A 17 4.91 2.29 -2.42
N LEU A 18 5.83 2.20 -1.44
CA LEU A 18 7.20 1.78 -1.68
C LEU A 18 7.27 0.27 -1.47
N PHE A 19 7.61 -0.48 -2.50
CA PHE A 19 7.73 -1.93 -2.41
C PHE A 19 9.09 -2.43 -2.87
N SER A 20 9.59 -3.48 -2.24
CA SER A 20 10.79 -4.17 -2.68
C SER A 20 10.49 -5.52 -3.33
N HIS A 21 11.33 -5.95 -4.25
CA HIS A 21 11.29 -7.28 -4.84
C HIS A 21 12.68 -7.92 -4.78
N PRO A 22 12.76 -9.26 -4.73
CA PRO A 22 14.01 -10.00 -4.57
C PRO A 22 15.02 -9.79 -5.68
N ALA A 23 14.62 -9.96 -6.93
CA ALA A 23 15.47 -9.77 -8.09
C ALA A 23 14.67 -9.65 -9.39
N ASP A 24 15.22 -8.91 -10.34
CA ASP A 24 14.76 -8.87 -11.73
C ASP A 24 14.81 -10.25 -12.38
N PHE A 25 14.07 -10.44 -13.45
CA PHE A 25 14.01 -11.68 -14.24
C PHE A 25 13.65 -12.94 -13.44
N THR A 26 12.97 -12.79 -12.29
CA THR A 26 12.48 -13.92 -11.48
C THR A 26 10.98 -14.12 -11.65
N PRO A 27 10.46 -15.37 -11.55
CA PRO A 27 9.08 -15.67 -11.91
C PRO A 27 8.03 -14.91 -11.08
N VAL A 28 8.14 -14.96 -9.75
CA VAL A 28 7.17 -14.31 -8.85
C VAL A 28 7.23 -12.79 -8.99
N CYS A 29 8.43 -12.19 -9.06
CA CYS A 29 8.58 -10.76 -9.27
C CYS A 29 7.97 -10.32 -10.61
N THR A 30 8.16 -11.12 -11.66
CA THR A 30 7.57 -10.83 -12.97
C THR A 30 6.05 -10.83 -12.91
N SER A 31 5.43 -11.82 -12.25
CA SER A 31 3.98 -11.84 -12.07
C SER A 31 3.46 -10.64 -11.28
N GLU A 32 4.19 -10.20 -10.26
CA GLU A 32 3.85 -9.01 -9.47
C GLU A 32 3.93 -7.73 -10.29
N PHE A 33 5.01 -7.53 -11.06
CA PHE A 33 5.17 -6.34 -11.89
C PHE A 33 4.13 -6.25 -13.01
N MET A 34 3.76 -7.38 -13.61
CA MET A 34 2.64 -7.44 -14.56
C MET A 34 1.32 -7.03 -13.89
N THR A 35 1.07 -7.51 -12.68
CA THR A 35 -0.14 -7.18 -11.92
C THR A 35 -0.15 -5.71 -11.49
N PHE A 36 0.98 -5.17 -11.00
CA PHE A 36 1.10 -3.74 -10.70
C PHE A 36 0.85 -2.88 -11.94
N ALA A 37 1.47 -3.24 -13.07
CA ALA A 37 1.28 -2.50 -14.32
C ALA A 37 -0.16 -2.51 -14.80
N ALA A 38 -0.86 -3.64 -14.69
CA ALA A 38 -2.27 -3.75 -15.04
C ALA A 38 -3.19 -2.93 -14.12
N ARG A 39 -2.78 -2.74 -12.86
CA ARG A 39 -3.60 -2.09 -11.82
C ARG A 39 -3.08 -0.73 -11.38
N GLN A 40 -2.01 -0.21 -11.99
CA GLN A 40 -1.39 1.05 -11.55
C GLN A 40 -2.36 2.24 -11.59
N GLN A 41 -3.32 2.26 -12.50
CA GLN A 41 -4.35 3.29 -12.56
C GLN A 41 -5.26 3.30 -11.32
N GLU A 42 -5.59 2.12 -10.76
CA GLU A 42 -6.39 2.02 -9.54
C GLU A 42 -5.74 2.71 -8.34
N PHE A 43 -4.41 2.69 -8.25
CA PHE A 43 -3.65 3.39 -7.22
C PHE A 43 -3.53 4.88 -7.52
N SER A 44 -3.28 5.23 -8.79
CA SER A 44 -3.25 6.62 -9.23
C SER A 44 -4.56 7.36 -8.95
N ASP A 45 -5.71 6.71 -9.18
CA ASP A 45 -7.04 7.25 -8.87
C ASP A 45 -7.22 7.53 -7.36
N LEU A 46 -6.47 6.85 -6.51
CA LEU A 46 -6.40 7.07 -5.06
C LEU A 46 -5.31 8.10 -4.67
N ASN A 47 -4.76 8.88 -5.60
CA ASN A 47 -3.60 9.75 -5.38
C ASN A 47 -2.44 9.02 -4.69
N CYS A 48 -2.20 7.78 -5.10
CA CYS A 48 -1.17 6.90 -4.55
C CYS A 48 -0.17 6.52 -5.65
N GLU A 49 1.06 6.97 -5.49
CA GLU A 49 2.17 6.62 -6.37
C GLU A 49 2.79 5.27 -5.97
N ILE A 50 3.33 4.57 -6.94
CA ILE A 50 4.00 3.28 -6.75
C ILE A 50 5.48 3.46 -7.02
N ILE A 51 6.34 2.94 -6.14
CA ILE A 51 7.80 2.93 -6.30
C ILE A 51 8.31 1.52 -6.02
N GLY A 52 8.93 0.90 -7.01
CA GLY A 52 9.64 -0.36 -6.85
C GLY A 52 11.08 -0.15 -6.39
N LEU A 53 11.65 -1.17 -5.75
CA LEU A 53 13.05 -1.19 -5.34
C LEU A 53 13.60 -2.62 -5.36
N SER A 54 14.79 -2.80 -5.88
CA SER A 54 15.61 -3.98 -5.61
C SER A 54 17.09 -3.63 -5.56
N ILE A 55 17.90 -4.62 -5.26
CA ILE A 55 19.37 -4.49 -5.27
C ILE A 55 19.98 -4.66 -6.66
N ASP A 56 19.17 -4.92 -7.69
CA ASP A 56 19.64 -4.99 -9.05
C ASP A 56 20.02 -3.60 -9.59
N GLY A 57 20.85 -3.58 -10.63
CA GLY A 57 21.30 -2.34 -11.23
C GLY A 57 20.31 -1.76 -12.24
N LEU A 58 20.43 -0.46 -12.49
CA LEU A 58 19.56 0.31 -13.40
C LEU A 58 19.35 -0.36 -14.75
N PHE A 59 20.42 -0.86 -15.39
CA PHE A 59 20.32 -1.47 -16.72
C PHE A 59 19.57 -2.80 -16.69
N SER A 60 19.66 -3.55 -15.60
CA SER A 60 18.82 -4.75 -15.36
C SER A 60 17.36 -4.36 -15.32
N HIS A 61 16.99 -3.39 -14.48
CA HIS A 61 15.62 -2.88 -14.41
C HIS A 61 15.08 -2.47 -15.78
N ILE A 62 15.83 -1.67 -16.54
CA ILE A 62 15.40 -1.20 -17.86
C ILE A 62 15.17 -2.40 -18.81
N ALA A 63 16.09 -3.36 -18.85
CA ALA A 63 15.97 -4.53 -19.71
C ALA A 63 14.77 -5.41 -19.31
N TRP A 64 14.60 -5.62 -18.01
CA TRP A 64 13.50 -6.43 -17.49
C TRP A 64 12.12 -5.81 -17.70
N LEU A 65 11.95 -4.51 -17.42
CA LEU A 65 10.69 -3.80 -17.67
C LEU A 65 10.27 -3.89 -19.14
N ARG A 66 11.22 -3.75 -20.09
CA ARG A 66 10.96 -3.95 -21.53
C ARG A 66 10.59 -5.40 -21.88
N ALA A 67 11.17 -6.38 -21.18
CA ALA A 67 10.82 -7.78 -21.38
C ALA A 67 9.38 -8.07 -20.91
N ILE A 68 8.97 -7.51 -19.76
CA ILE A 68 7.62 -7.66 -19.19
C ILE A 68 6.52 -7.24 -20.17
N GLU A 69 6.73 -6.19 -20.97
CA GLU A 69 5.76 -5.71 -21.96
C GLU A 69 5.33 -6.78 -22.97
N LYS A 70 6.16 -7.81 -23.18
CA LYS A 70 5.92 -8.90 -24.13
C LYS A 70 5.33 -10.17 -23.50
N LEU A 71 5.21 -10.20 -22.18
CA LEU A 71 4.77 -11.37 -21.44
C LEU A 71 3.26 -11.41 -21.29
N GLN A 72 2.75 -12.60 -20.99
CA GLN A 72 1.34 -12.83 -20.66
C GLN A 72 1.25 -13.70 -19.42
N TYR A 73 0.35 -13.34 -18.50
CA TYR A 73 0.14 -14.07 -17.26
C TYR A 73 -1.28 -13.82 -16.75
N ASN A 74 -2.03 -14.87 -16.45
CA ASN A 74 -3.37 -14.81 -15.85
C ASN A 74 -4.31 -13.79 -16.51
N GLY A 75 -4.38 -13.80 -17.84
CA GLY A 75 -5.18 -12.86 -18.63
C GLY A 75 -4.58 -11.46 -18.82
N ILE A 76 -3.53 -11.12 -18.08
CA ILE A 76 -2.79 -9.87 -18.21
C ILE A 76 -1.86 -9.96 -19.41
N LYS A 77 -1.94 -9.00 -20.32
CA LYS A 77 -1.09 -8.88 -21.52
C LYS A 77 -0.99 -7.43 -21.95
N ASN A 78 0.04 -7.11 -22.72
CA ASN A 78 0.26 -5.76 -23.28
C ASN A 78 0.30 -4.67 -22.18
N VAL A 79 0.86 -4.99 -21.03
CA VAL A 79 1.00 -4.06 -19.90
C VAL A 79 2.39 -3.44 -19.89
N LYS A 80 2.45 -2.19 -19.45
CA LYS A 80 3.70 -1.45 -19.32
C LYS A 80 3.82 -0.88 -17.91
N PRO A 81 4.79 -1.35 -17.11
CA PRO A 81 5.10 -0.70 -15.84
C PRO A 81 5.62 0.71 -16.10
N THR A 82 4.94 1.74 -15.58
CA THR A 82 5.34 3.15 -15.74
C THR A 82 5.87 3.77 -14.46
N PHE A 83 5.69 3.07 -13.34
CA PHE A 83 6.22 3.49 -12.05
C PHE A 83 7.76 3.32 -11.98
N PRO A 84 8.46 4.18 -11.23
CA PRO A 84 9.91 4.08 -11.09
C PRO A 84 10.33 2.83 -10.31
N VAL A 85 11.50 2.29 -10.67
CA VAL A 85 12.20 1.24 -9.94
C VAL A 85 13.57 1.76 -9.54
N ILE A 86 13.85 1.72 -8.24
CA ILE A 86 15.10 2.19 -7.62
C ILE A 86 16.14 1.07 -7.66
N ASP A 87 17.33 1.40 -8.14
CA ASP A 87 18.50 0.55 -8.14
C ASP A 87 19.29 0.75 -6.82
N ASP A 88 19.02 -0.10 -5.83
CA ASP A 88 19.69 -0.06 -4.52
C ASP A 88 20.84 -1.07 -4.43
N VAL A 89 21.76 -1.05 -5.41
CA VAL A 89 22.92 -1.96 -5.50
C VAL A 89 23.77 -1.95 -4.22
N SER A 90 23.84 -0.82 -3.55
CA SER A 90 24.55 -0.66 -2.27
C SER A 90 23.80 -1.22 -1.06
N MET A 91 22.53 -1.60 -1.23
CA MET A 91 21.59 -2.02 -0.18
C MET A 91 21.35 -0.95 0.92
N ASN A 92 21.64 0.31 0.66
CA ASN A 92 21.50 1.37 1.67
C ASN A 92 20.04 1.60 2.04
N VAL A 93 19.14 1.64 1.07
CA VAL A 93 17.71 1.80 1.31
C VAL A 93 17.12 0.50 1.86
N ALA A 94 17.44 -0.63 1.25
CA ALA A 94 16.93 -1.93 1.67
C ALA A 94 17.26 -2.25 3.14
N ARG A 95 18.47 -1.94 3.59
CA ARG A 95 18.86 -2.11 4.99
C ARG A 95 18.17 -1.12 5.92
N LYS A 96 18.08 0.15 5.54
CA LYS A 96 17.41 1.20 6.33
C LYS A 96 15.93 0.87 6.57
N TYR A 97 15.26 0.30 5.59
CA TYR A 97 13.86 -0.10 5.69
C TYR A 97 13.63 -1.54 6.19
N GLY A 98 14.69 -2.25 6.60
CA GLY A 98 14.58 -3.62 7.09
C GLY A 98 14.14 -4.63 6.02
N MET A 99 14.39 -4.34 4.76
CA MET A 99 14.02 -5.22 3.63
C MET A 99 14.98 -6.40 3.47
N ILE A 100 16.17 -6.35 4.09
CA ILE A 100 17.12 -7.46 4.14
C ILE A 100 16.83 -8.28 5.39
N GLN A 101 16.35 -9.49 5.18
CA GLN A 101 15.94 -10.40 6.26
C GLN A 101 16.88 -11.61 6.29
N PRO A 102 17.78 -11.75 7.27
CA PRO A 102 18.80 -12.81 7.30
C PRO A 102 18.24 -14.22 7.22
N GLY A 103 17.04 -14.45 7.75
CA GLY A 103 16.34 -15.75 7.66
C GLY A 103 15.80 -16.07 6.26
N GLN A 104 15.83 -15.12 5.32
CA GLN A 104 15.39 -15.28 3.94
C GLN A 104 16.56 -15.15 2.96
N SER A 105 17.27 -14.02 3.00
CA SER A 105 18.45 -13.76 2.16
C SER A 105 19.29 -12.63 2.75
N LEU A 106 20.61 -12.70 2.56
CA LEU A 106 21.54 -11.61 2.88
C LEU A 106 21.81 -10.69 1.66
N THR A 107 21.46 -11.16 0.48
CA THR A 107 21.79 -10.54 -0.81
C THR A 107 20.56 -10.23 -1.68
N GLN A 108 19.37 -10.33 -1.12
CA GLN A 108 18.11 -9.98 -1.81
C GLN A 108 17.16 -9.32 -0.81
N ALA A 109 16.43 -8.33 -1.26
CA ALA A 109 15.34 -7.76 -0.48
C ALA A 109 14.16 -8.75 -0.45
N VAL A 110 13.48 -8.86 0.69
CA VAL A 110 12.19 -9.55 0.78
C VAL A 110 11.11 -8.73 0.07
N ARG A 111 9.89 -9.29 -0.06
CA ARG A 111 8.75 -8.58 -0.66
C ARG A 111 8.08 -7.67 0.36
N ALA A 112 8.75 -6.60 0.75
CA ALA A 112 8.18 -5.60 1.65
C ALA A 112 7.27 -4.61 0.89
N VAL A 113 6.28 -4.09 1.59
CA VAL A 113 5.41 -3.00 1.14
C VAL A 113 5.29 -1.99 2.27
N PHE A 114 5.56 -0.74 1.98
CA PHE A 114 5.40 0.38 2.90
C PHE A 114 4.32 1.31 2.37
N PHE A 115 3.32 1.60 3.18
CA PHE A 115 2.28 2.58 2.89
C PHE A 115 2.67 3.89 3.57
N ILE A 116 2.96 4.90 2.77
CA ILE A 116 3.53 6.18 3.22
C ILE A 116 2.53 7.27 2.90
N ASP A 117 2.21 8.09 3.91
CA ASP A 117 1.21 9.14 3.76
C ASP A 117 1.76 10.42 3.08
N PRO A 118 0.89 11.40 2.74
CA PRO A 118 1.28 12.65 2.11
C PRO A 118 2.28 13.52 2.90
N ALA A 119 2.46 13.25 4.20
CA ALA A 119 3.47 13.89 5.03
C ALA A 119 4.81 13.14 5.03
N GLY A 120 4.89 11.98 4.37
CA GLY A 120 6.08 11.12 4.32
C GLY A 120 6.21 10.17 5.50
N ILE A 121 5.13 9.92 6.24
CA ILE A 121 5.11 9.03 7.42
C ILE A 121 4.66 7.63 6.99
N VAL A 122 5.41 6.60 7.43
CA VAL A 122 5.02 5.21 7.23
C VAL A 122 3.81 4.90 8.12
N ARG A 123 2.70 4.49 7.51
CA ARG A 123 1.42 4.21 8.17
C ARG A 123 1.13 2.72 8.37
N ALA A 124 1.59 1.90 7.45
CA ALA A 124 1.46 0.44 7.52
C ALA A 124 2.62 -0.21 6.76
N MET A 125 2.90 -1.46 7.12
CA MET A 125 3.92 -2.28 6.47
C MET A 125 3.40 -3.71 6.33
N ILE A 126 3.72 -4.35 5.19
CA ILE A 126 3.44 -5.77 4.97
C ILE A 126 4.73 -6.43 4.45
N TYR A 127 5.11 -7.54 5.04
CA TYR A 127 6.25 -8.32 4.63
C TYR A 127 5.83 -9.70 4.17
N TYR A 128 6.29 -10.10 2.99
CA TYR A 128 6.10 -11.43 2.43
C TYR A 128 7.46 -12.10 2.24
N PRO A 129 7.55 -13.43 2.45
CA PRO A 129 8.77 -14.17 2.13
C PRO A 129 9.02 -14.21 0.62
N LEU A 130 10.23 -14.65 0.23
CA LEU A 130 10.64 -14.66 -1.18
C LEU A 130 9.71 -15.49 -2.08
N SER A 131 9.11 -16.55 -1.55
CA SER A 131 8.28 -17.50 -2.30
C SER A 131 6.80 -17.11 -2.45
N LEU A 132 6.34 -16.05 -1.75
CA LEU A 132 4.93 -15.68 -1.70
C LEU A 132 4.67 -14.35 -2.42
N GLY A 133 3.95 -14.41 -3.54
CA GLY A 133 3.48 -13.21 -4.25
C GLY A 133 2.44 -12.43 -3.44
N ARG A 134 2.38 -11.11 -3.66
CA ARG A 134 1.49 -10.19 -2.93
C ARG A 134 0.03 -10.33 -3.34
N ASN A 135 -0.86 -10.01 -2.40
CA ASN A 135 -2.28 -9.83 -2.68
C ASN A 135 -2.56 -8.35 -2.99
N PHE A 136 -2.85 -8.02 -4.24
CA PHE A 136 -3.07 -6.65 -4.70
C PHE A 136 -4.40 -6.05 -4.24
N ASP A 137 -5.42 -6.88 -3.99
CA ASP A 137 -6.67 -6.41 -3.41
C ASP A 137 -6.45 -5.94 -1.98
N GLU A 138 -5.59 -6.62 -1.22
CA GLU A 138 -5.20 -6.18 0.12
C GLU A 138 -4.40 -4.88 0.07
N LEU A 139 -3.46 -4.72 -0.85
CA LEU A 139 -2.73 -3.46 -0.98
C LEU A 139 -3.67 -2.28 -1.25
N LYS A 140 -4.64 -2.46 -2.14
CA LYS A 140 -5.66 -1.46 -2.43
C LYS A 140 -6.56 -1.21 -1.23
N ARG A 141 -7.01 -2.30 -0.56
CA ARG A 141 -7.84 -2.21 0.65
C ARG A 141 -7.17 -1.37 1.73
N VAL A 142 -5.88 -1.59 1.99
CA VAL A 142 -5.12 -0.85 3.01
C VAL A 142 -5.07 0.66 2.70
N ILE A 143 -4.76 1.05 1.46
CA ILE A 143 -4.79 2.48 1.07
C ILE A 143 -6.17 3.08 1.27
N MET A 144 -7.23 2.41 0.82
CA MET A 144 -8.60 2.91 0.99
C MET A 144 -8.98 3.02 2.46
N ALA A 145 -8.60 2.04 3.29
CA ALA A 145 -8.87 2.04 4.72
C ALA A 145 -8.15 3.20 5.44
N LEU A 146 -6.86 3.41 5.16
CA LEU A 146 -6.08 4.49 5.75
C LEU A 146 -6.65 5.88 5.36
N LYS A 147 -6.96 6.07 4.07
CA LYS A 147 -7.57 7.33 3.60
C LYS A 147 -8.93 7.58 4.22
N THR A 148 -9.76 6.54 4.34
CA THR A 148 -11.08 6.64 5.00
C THR A 148 -10.94 6.99 6.47
N ALA A 149 -10.03 6.34 7.18
CA ALA A 149 -9.77 6.62 8.59
C ALA A 149 -9.33 8.08 8.81
N ASP A 150 -8.44 8.59 7.95
CA ASP A 150 -7.95 9.96 8.02
C ASP A 150 -9.02 10.99 7.67
N GLU A 151 -9.81 10.75 6.62
CA GLU A 151 -10.82 11.71 6.15
C GLU A 151 -12.01 11.81 7.11
N PHE A 152 -12.52 10.66 7.57
CA PHE A 152 -13.72 10.62 8.40
C PHE A 152 -13.45 10.58 9.91
N LYS A 153 -12.17 10.56 10.33
CA LYS A 153 -11.76 10.47 11.74
C LYS A 153 -12.36 9.24 12.46
N VAL A 154 -12.27 8.11 11.80
CA VAL A 154 -12.82 6.81 12.24
C VAL A 154 -11.74 5.73 12.19
N ALA A 155 -12.06 4.52 12.66
CA ALA A 155 -11.28 3.32 12.41
C ALA A 155 -12.03 2.36 11.47
N THR A 156 -11.30 1.56 10.75
CA THR A 156 -11.88 0.50 9.92
C THR A 156 -11.76 -0.84 10.62
N PRO A 157 -12.85 -1.62 10.77
CA PRO A 157 -12.80 -2.94 11.40
C PRO A 157 -12.03 -3.97 10.56
N ALA A 158 -11.87 -5.19 11.11
CA ALA A 158 -11.31 -6.32 10.38
C ALA A 158 -12.06 -6.55 9.06
N ASP A 159 -11.33 -6.92 8.00
CA ASP A 159 -11.84 -7.20 6.65
C ASP A 159 -12.64 -6.07 5.98
N TRP A 160 -12.60 -4.87 6.55
CA TRP A 160 -13.36 -3.73 6.07
C TRP A 160 -13.11 -3.42 4.59
N LYS A 161 -14.21 -3.10 3.90
CA LYS A 161 -14.21 -2.59 2.51
C LYS A 161 -15.15 -1.38 2.44
N PRO A 162 -14.97 -0.47 1.47
CA PRO A 162 -15.89 0.65 1.25
C PRO A 162 -17.35 0.21 1.17
N GLY A 163 -18.22 0.85 1.95
CA GLY A 163 -19.63 0.48 2.12
C GLY A 163 -19.92 -0.37 3.35
N MET A 164 -18.90 -0.91 4.03
CA MET A 164 -19.10 -1.54 5.35
C MET A 164 -19.06 -0.48 6.46
N PRO A 165 -19.70 -0.76 7.62
CA PRO A 165 -19.66 0.12 8.78
C PRO A 165 -18.22 0.41 9.23
N VAL A 166 -17.99 1.61 9.73
CA VAL A 166 -16.73 2.03 10.36
C VAL A 166 -16.86 2.05 11.88
N ILE A 167 -15.73 2.03 12.58
CA ILE A 167 -15.68 2.07 14.05
C ILE A 167 -15.47 3.52 14.50
N LEU A 168 -16.29 3.97 15.45
CA LEU A 168 -16.10 5.24 16.14
C LEU A 168 -15.01 5.11 17.20
N GLY A 169 -14.13 6.12 17.30
CA GLY A 169 -13.10 6.15 18.34
C GLY A 169 -13.67 5.99 19.74
N ALA A 170 -13.05 5.19 20.59
CA ALA A 170 -13.50 4.98 21.97
C ALA A 170 -13.37 6.28 22.81
N PRO A 171 -14.31 6.54 23.73
CA PRO A 171 -14.20 7.63 24.69
C PRO A 171 -12.94 7.52 25.55
N GLN A 172 -12.38 8.67 25.93
CA GLN A 172 -11.11 8.71 26.67
C GLN A 172 -11.31 8.97 28.18
N THR A 173 -12.56 9.13 28.65
CA THR A 173 -12.90 9.35 30.06
C THR A 173 -14.07 8.48 30.47
N THR A 174 -14.17 8.17 31.78
CA THR A 174 -15.32 7.45 32.35
C THR A 174 -16.64 8.18 32.14
N ALA A 175 -16.62 9.50 32.22
CA ALA A 175 -17.83 10.32 32.01
C ALA A 175 -18.33 10.20 30.54
N THR A 176 -17.45 10.35 29.57
CA THR A 176 -17.82 10.23 28.13
C THR A 176 -18.15 8.79 27.75
N ALA A 177 -17.58 7.79 28.43
CA ALA A 177 -17.96 6.38 28.25
C ALA A 177 -19.37 6.13 28.75
N ALA A 178 -19.70 6.59 29.97
CA ALA A 178 -21.05 6.49 30.53
C ALA A 178 -22.11 7.24 29.69
N GLU A 179 -21.77 8.42 29.20
CA GLU A 179 -22.63 9.17 28.27
C GLU A 179 -22.87 8.39 26.96
N ARG A 180 -21.87 7.74 26.41
CA ARG A 180 -22.03 6.93 25.21
C ARG A 180 -22.92 5.70 25.42
N VAL A 181 -22.85 5.04 26.57
CA VAL A 181 -23.79 3.94 26.93
C VAL A 181 -25.23 4.42 26.94
N THR A 182 -25.47 5.61 27.46
CA THR A 182 -26.85 6.14 27.61
C THR A 182 -27.39 6.77 26.32
N LYS A 183 -26.52 7.37 25.49
CA LYS A 183 -26.90 8.15 24.30
C LYS A 183 -26.43 7.56 22.99
N GLY A 184 -25.74 6.42 23.00
CA GLY A 184 -24.99 5.89 21.84
C GLY A 184 -25.81 5.55 20.60
N GLY A 185 -27.13 5.34 20.75
CA GLY A 185 -28.04 5.10 19.62
C GLY A 185 -27.78 3.79 18.88
N GLU A 186 -28.40 3.67 17.69
CA GLU A 186 -28.17 2.52 16.79
C GLU A 186 -26.69 2.43 16.40
N GLY A 187 -26.16 1.20 16.38
CA GLY A 187 -24.76 0.92 16.06
C GLY A 187 -23.82 0.86 17.25
N CYS A 188 -24.24 1.23 18.47
CA CYS A 188 -23.47 1.05 19.69
C CYS A 188 -23.92 -0.19 20.45
N GLN A 189 -23.04 -1.15 20.66
CA GLN A 189 -23.27 -2.33 21.52
C GLN A 189 -22.78 -2.07 22.94
N ASP A 190 -21.70 -1.29 23.07
CA ASP A 190 -21.16 -0.82 24.35
C ASP A 190 -20.35 0.46 24.09
N TRP A 191 -19.89 1.17 25.13
CA TRP A 191 -19.13 2.42 25.02
C TRP A 191 -17.88 2.33 24.15
N TYR A 192 -17.24 1.16 24.11
CA TYR A 192 -16.02 0.91 23.34
C TYR A 192 -16.29 0.34 21.93
N PHE A 193 -17.49 -0.13 21.65
CA PHE A 193 -17.82 -0.76 20.37
C PHE A 193 -19.06 -0.12 19.73
N CYS A 194 -18.80 0.94 18.99
CA CYS A 194 -19.80 1.67 18.24
C CYS A 194 -19.42 1.72 16.77
N THR A 195 -20.36 1.40 15.90
CA THR A 195 -20.22 1.50 14.46
C THR A 195 -21.01 2.68 13.90
N LYS A 196 -20.61 3.12 12.71
CA LYS A 196 -21.32 4.15 11.92
C LYS A 196 -21.36 3.70 10.47
N GLU A 197 -22.54 3.80 9.86
CA GLU A 197 -22.69 3.58 8.43
C GLU A 197 -22.10 4.74 7.64
N LEU A 198 -21.30 4.40 6.65
CA LEU A 198 -20.82 5.31 5.60
C LEU A 198 -21.11 4.66 4.25
N SER A 199 -21.86 5.33 3.40
CA SER A 199 -22.13 4.80 2.07
C SER A 199 -20.84 4.69 1.24
N GLN A 200 -20.76 3.68 0.40
CA GLN A 200 -19.63 3.48 -0.50
C GLN A 200 -19.38 4.73 -1.36
N ASP A 201 -20.44 5.33 -1.90
CA ASP A 201 -20.33 6.54 -2.73
C ASP A 201 -19.74 7.72 -1.96
N SER A 202 -20.16 7.91 -0.69
CA SER A 202 -19.60 8.95 0.16
C SER A 202 -18.10 8.75 0.41
N ILE A 203 -17.70 7.51 0.72
CA ILE A 203 -16.31 7.15 0.93
C ILE A 203 -15.51 7.41 -0.35
N MET A 204 -15.93 6.81 -1.47
CA MET A 204 -15.20 6.90 -2.75
C MET A 204 -15.07 8.34 -3.23
N LYS A 205 -16.12 9.17 -3.09
CA LYS A 205 -16.06 10.60 -3.42
C LYS A 205 -14.99 11.35 -2.64
N GLN A 206 -14.74 10.96 -1.40
CA GLN A 206 -13.76 11.64 -0.53
C GLN A 206 -12.33 11.13 -0.71
N ILE A 207 -12.13 9.85 -1.02
CA ILE A 207 -10.79 9.26 -1.08
C ILE A 207 -10.18 9.21 -2.48
N LEU A 208 -10.98 9.34 -3.54
CA LEU A 208 -10.47 9.44 -4.92
C LEU A 208 -9.88 10.83 -5.17
N ASN A 209 -8.70 10.87 -5.76
CA ASN A 209 -8.04 12.11 -6.24
C ASN A 209 -7.81 13.20 -5.17
N LYS A 210 -7.69 12.81 -3.88
CA LYS A 210 -7.31 13.73 -2.81
C LYS A 210 -5.89 13.45 -2.30
#